data_da6db9f57c15bcbd440d9118bd4b0c19
#
_entry.id   da6db9f57c15bcbd440d9118bd4b0c19
#
_cell.length_a   1.000
_cell.length_b   1.000
_cell.length_c   1.000
_cell.angle_alpha   90.00
_cell.angle_beta   90.00
_cell.angle_gamma   90.00
#
_symmetry.space_group_name_H-M   'P 1'
#
loop_
_entity.id
_entity.type
_entity.pdbx_description
1 polymer ?
#
loop_
_entity_poly.entity_id
_entity_poly.type
_entity_poly.pdbx_seq_one_letter_code
_entity_poly.pdbx_strand_id
1 'polypeptide(L)'
;NGLSLNHIPTFHNYTGNVTGRYRNWGYGPAFSLSHDDLTSNPSFTYDNETLYLLGWHIHAPADHSVGGDRSKAEMHFVHADASGHEKAVLAFRLDPGNSDAAFFSQLPPMIGFNETDTEYEQEISMDVDLALASVLHFNEFWTYQGSLTSPPCREGIRWFVARQILFTGVKQMQAILGASTYSARAEQEVWQHRINE
;
A
#
# COMPACT_ATOMS: atom_id res chain seq x y z
N ASN A 1 -13.55 -27.42 4.83
CA ASN A 1 -12.22 -27.06 4.33
C ASN A 1 -11.76 -25.89 5.16
N GLY A 2 -10.97 -26.19 6.21
CA GLY A 2 -10.52 -25.21 7.18
C GLY A 2 -9.54 -24.23 6.54
N LEU A 3 -9.84 -22.96 6.65
CA LEU A 3 -8.86 -21.90 6.52
C LEU A 3 -7.73 -22.23 7.51
N SER A 4 -6.52 -22.45 7.00
CA SER A 4 -5.35 -22.62 7.87
C SER A 4 -5.10 -21.27 8.53
N LEU A 5 -5.40 -21.15 9.83
CA LEU A 5 -5.09 -19.97 10.64
C LEU A 5 -3.58 -19.69 10.77
N ASN A 6 -2.74 -20.55 10.21
CA ASN A 6 -1.28 -20.45 10.23
C ASN A 6 -0.71 -19.81 8.96
N HIS A 7 -1.55 -19.33 8.05
CA HIS A 7 -1.11 -18.81 6.75
C HIS A 7 -1.36 -17.29 6.67
N ILE A 8 -0.72 -16.56 7.58
CA ILE A 8 -0.74 -15.10 7.65
C ILE A 8 0.67 -14.55 7.39
N PRO A 9 0.81 -13.35 6.81
CA PRO A 9 2.11 -12.71 6.68
C PRO A 9 2.77 -12.50 8.04
N THR A 10 4.06 -12.79 8.13
CA THR A 10 4.88 -12.46 9.32
C THR A 10 5.69 -11.22 9.01
N PHE A 11 5.46 -10.14 9.74
CA PHE A 11 6.10 -8.85 9.53
C PHE A 11 7.39 -8.73 10.34
N HIS A 12 8.44 -8.13 9.72
CA HIS A 12 9.77 -7.95 10.30
C HIS A 12 10.22 -6.48 10.11
N ASN A 13 10.75 -5.87 11.17
CA ASN A 13 11.35 -4.53 11.16
C ASN A 13 10.40 -3.40 10.71
N TYR A 14 9.09 -3.58 10.86
CA TYR A 14 8.12 -2.51 10.58
C TYR A 14 8.03 -1.49 11.71
N THR A 15 8.31 -1.92 12.94
CA THR A 15 8.28 -1.04 14.11
C THR A 15 9.47 -0.08 14.11
N GLY A 16 9.19 1.18 14.42
CA GLY A 16 10.17 2.26 14.40
C GLY A 16 10.18 3.02 13.08
N ASN A 17 10.90 4.14 13.07
CA ASN A 17 10.89 5.02 11.93
C ASN A 17 11.82 4.51 10.81
N VAL A 18 11.34 4.59 9.59
CA VAL A 18 12.12 4.45 8.36
C VAL A 18 12.25 5.81 7.68
N THR A 19 13.41 6.09 7.13
CA THR A 19 13.68 7.34 6.39
C THR A 19 13.62 7.07 4.90
N GLY A 20 12.99 7.99 4.17
CA GLY A 20 12.83 7.86 2.73
C GLY A 20 12.33 9.17 2.11
N ARG A 21 11.98 9.08 0.86
CA ARG A 21 11.60 10.21 0.03
C ARG A 21 10.09 10.27 -0.18
N TYR A 22 9.46 11.31 0.35
CA TYR A 22 8.05 11.63 0.16
C TYR A 22 7.90 12.51 -1.08
N ARG A 23 6.95 12.18 -1.94
CA ARG A 23 6.68 12.88 -3.19
C ARG A 23 5.25 12.66 -3.66
N ASN A 24 4.89 13.30 -4.77
CA ASN A 24 3.75 12.90 -5.57
C ASN A 24 4.25 12.12 -6.80
N TRP A 25 3.69 10.94 -7.07
CA TRP A 25 4.10 10.13 -8.22
C TRP A 25 3.37 10.47 -9.53
N GLY A 26 2.67 11.63 -9.53
CA GLY A 26 1.89 12.13 -10.65
C GLY A 26 0.41 11.77 -10.59
N TYR A 27 0.03 10.87 -9.69
CA TYR A 27 -1.37 10.47 -9.48
C TYR A 27 -1.80 10.56 -8.03
N GLY A 28 -0.89 10.70 -7.10
CA GLY A 28 -1.18 10.82 -5.68
C GLY A 28 0.07 10.80 -4.82
N PRO A 29 -0.09 10.87 -3.48
CA PRO A 29 1.00 10.79 -2.54
C PRO A 29 1.76 9.47 -2.62
N ALA A 30 3.08 9.54 -2.47
CA ALA A 30 3.98 8.39 -2.48
C ALA A 30 5.19 8.58 -1.58
N PHE A 31 5.76 7.47 -1.15
CA PHE A 31 6.99 7.42 -0.35
C PHE A 31 7.86 6.26 -0.82
N SER A 32 9.15 6.48 -0.96
CA SER A 32 10.11 5.46 -1.37
C SER A 32 11.24 5.35 -0.37
N LEU A 33 11.59 4.12 0.00
CA LEU A 33 12.80 3.81 0.75
C LEU A 33 14.03 3.79 -0.16
N SER A 34 15.24 3.84 0.42
CA SER A 34 16.47 3.60 -0.32
C SER A 34 16.49 2.16 -0.86
N HIS A 35 17.00 2.00 -2.06
CA HIS A 35 17.17 0.71 -2.72
C HIS A 35 18.62 0.21 -2.71
N ASP A 36 19.53 0.88 -2.00
CA ASP A 36 20.95 0.50 -1.96
C ASP A 36 21.18 -0.85 -1.26
N ASP A 37 20.42 -1.13 -0.22
CA ASP A 37 20.35 -2.43 0.47
C ASP A 37 18.91 -2.75 0.85
N LEU A 38 18.19 -3.41 -0.03
CA LEU A 38 16.78 -3.79 0.19
C LEU A 38 16.61 -4.69 1.41
N THR A 39 17.61 -5.51 1.75
CA THR A 39 17.50 -6.45 2.86
C THR A 39 17.47 -5.76 4.23
N SER A 40 17.86 -4.49 4.30
CA SER A 40 17.74 -3.65 5.50
C SER A 40 16.35 -3.05 5.71
N ASN A 41 15.51 -3.03 4.66
CA ASN A 41 14.16 -2.47 4.71
C ASN A 41 13.20 -3.37 5.52
N PRO A 42 12.09 -2.80 6.04
CA PRO A 42 10.99 -3.61 6.55
C PRO A 42 10.59 -4.70 5.56
N SER A 43 10.22 -5.87 6.06
CA SER A 43 9.91 -7.01 5.21
C SER A 43 8.78 -7.84 5.79
N PHE A 44 8.17 -8.68 4.99
CA PHE A 44 7.31 -9.74 5.48
C PHE A 44 7.65 -11.09 4.84
N THR A 45 7.36 -12.16 5.58
CA THR A 45 7.51 -13.52 5.08
C THR A 45 6.14 -14.14 4.86
N TYR A 46 5.94 -14.74 3.71
CA TYR A 46 4.76 -15.51 3.35
C TYR A 46 5.16 -16.66 2.42
N ASP A 47 4.64 -17.86 2.62
CA ASP A 47 5.01 -19.06 1.83
C ASP A 47 6.53 -19.32 1.75
N ASN A 48 7.25 -19.09 2.86
CA ASN A 48 8.71 -19.18 2.96
C ASN A 48 9.48 -18.20 2.06
N GLU A 49 8.83 -17.21 1.48
CA GLU A 49 9.45 -16.13 0.74
C GLU A 49 9.46 -14.86 1.60
N THR A 50 10.62 -14.21 1.71
CA THR A 50 10.77 -12.92 2.39
C THR A 50 10.85 -11.81 1.36
N LEU A 51 9.97 -10.81 1.50
CA LEU A 51 9.83 -9.69 0.57
C LEU A 51 10.02 -8.36 1.30
N TYR A 52 10.78 -7.46 0.71
CA TYR A 52 11.27 -6.23 1.30
C TYR A 52 10.49 -5.02 0.79
N LEU A 53 10.10 -4.13 1.68
CA LEU A 53 9.34 -2.92 1.37
C LEU A 53 10.16 -1.97 0.49
N LEU A 54 9.62 -1.59 -0.66
CA LEU A 54 10.17 -0.54 -1.51
C LEU A 54 9.63 0.85 -1.15
N GLY A 55 8.39 0.90 -0.69
CA GLY A 55 7.67 2.12 -0.35
C GLY A 55 6.18 1.97 -0.51
N TRP A 56 5.46 3.10 -0.52
CA TRP A 56 4.02 3.10 -0.71
C TRP A 56 3.58 4.23 -1.64
N HIS A 57 2.41 4.07 -2.25
CA HIS A 57 1.71 5.09 -3.03
C HIS A 57 0.20 4.94 -2.90
N ILE A 58 -0.53 5.99 -3.27
CA ILE A 58 -1.98 6.04 -3.16
C ILE A 58 -2.61 6.17 -4.56
N HIS A 59 -3.66 5.39 -4.78
CA HIS A 59 -4.60 5.49 -5.89
C HIS A 59 -5.91 6.11 -5.43
N ALA A 60 -6.55 6.87 -6.30
CA ALA A 60 -7.90 7.39 -6.10
C ALA A 60 -8.71 7.30 -7.41
N PRO A 61 -9.90 6.66 -7.38
CA PRO A 61 -10.45 5.84 -6.29
C PRO A 61 -9.64 4.57 -6.05
N ALA A 62 -10.07 3.70 -5.12
CA ALA A 62 -9.44 2.41 -4.87
C ALA A 62 -9.37 1.54 -6.13
N ASP A 63 -8.32 0.73 -6.28
CA ASP A 63 -8.23 -0.27 -7.35
C ASP A 63 -9.17 -1.45 -7.10
N HIS A 64 -9.28 -1.88 -5.83
CA HIS A 64 -10.15 -2.99 -5.46
C HIS A 64 -11.56 -2.53 -5.08
N SER A 65 -12.55 -3.37 -5.45
CA SER A 65 -13.90 -3.31 -4.90
C SER A 65 -14.24 -4.62 -4.17
N VAL A 66 -15.04 -4.53 -3.12
CA VAL A 66 -15.49 -5.67 -2.33
C VAL A 66 -17.00 -5.65 -2.23
N GLY A 67 -17.65 -6.66 -2.83
CA GLY A 67 -19.12 -6.72 -2.87
C GLY A 67 -19.76 -5.53 -3.59
N GLY A 68 -19.06 -4.95 -4.58
CA GLY A 68 -19.50 -3.76 -5.32
C GLY A 68 -19.21 -2.43 -4.62
N ASP A 69 -18.63 -2.45 -3.42
CA ASP A 69 -18.23 -1.25 -2.69
C ASP A 69 -16.76 -0.92 -2.98
N ARG A 70 -16.53 0.28 -3.50
CA ARG A 70 -15.22 0.82 -3.86
C ARG A 70 -14.88 1.99 -2.97
N SER A 71 -13.83 1.86 -2.17
CA SER A 71 -13.35 2.90 -1.27
C SER A 71 -12.88 4.17 -2.02
N LYS A 72 -12.81 5.29 -1.31
CA LYS A 72 -12.43 6.59 -1.88
C LYS A 72 -10.99 6.62 -2.40
N ALA A 73 -10.11 5.88 -1.75
CA ALA A 73 -8.72 5.72 -2.16
C ALA A 73 -8.20 4.35 -1.72
N GLU A 74 -7.01 3.99 -2.18
CA GLU A 74 -6.32 2.78 -1.76
C GLU A 74 -4.82 3.03 -1.73
N MET A 75 -4.19 2.60 -0.64
CA MET A 75 -2.74 2.70 -0.48
C MET A 75 -2.10 1.33 -0.70
N HIS A 76 -1.04 1.32 -1.47
CA HIS A 76 -0.26 0.13 -1.81
C HIS A 76 1.11 0.17 -1.18
N PHE A 77 1.45 -0.81 -0.35
CA PHE A 77 2.82 -1.08 0.10
C PHE A 77 3.43 -2.10 -0.84
N VAL A 78 4.36 -1.65 -1.68
CA VAL A 78 5.01 -2.49 -2.70
C VAL A 78 6.22 -3.18 -2.13
N HIS A 79 6.33 -4.49 -2.37
CA HIS A 79 7.43 -5.32 -1.88
C HIS A 79 8.12 -6.06 -3.02
N ALA A 80 9.44 -6.20 -2.88
CA ALA A 80 10.29 -6.88 -3.84
C ALA A 80 11.09 -8.01 -3.18
N ASP A 81 11.57 -8.94 -4.01
CA ASP A 81 12.62 -9.87 -3.61
C ASP A 81 13.96 -9.13 -3.39
N ALA A 82 14.98 -9.85 -2.89
CA ALA A 82 16.30 -9.28 -2.63
C ALA A 82 17.01 -8.76 -3.91
N SER A 83 16.52 -9.13 -5.09
CA SER A 83 17.03 -8.65 -6.38
C SER A 83 16.32 -7.38 -6.87
N GLY A 84 15.33 -6.88 -6.11
CA GLY A 84 14.55 -5.69 -6.45
C GLY A 84 13.38 -5.94 -7.42
N HIS A 85 13.05 -7.21 -7.70
CA HIS A 85 11.87 -7.52 -8.50
C HIS A 85 10.62 -7.48 -7.62
N GLU A 86 9.68 -6.61 -7.94
CA GLU A 86 8.39 -6.53 -7.26
C GLU A 86 7.65 -7.87 -7.35
N LYS A 87 7.19 -8.35 -6.20
CA LYS A 87 6.55 -9.67 -6.05
C LYS A 87 5.20 -9.59 -5.35
N ALA A 88 5.04 -8.66 -4.43
CA ALA A 88 3.81 -8.56 -3.67
C ALA A 88 3.42 -7.13 -3.32
N VAL A 89 2.14 -6.92 -3.11
CA VAL A 89 1.57 -5.65 -2.67
C VAL A 89 0.59 -5.90 -1.52
N LEU A 90 0.75 -5.13 -0.44
CA LEU A 90 -0.25 -5.00 0.61
C LEU A 90 -1.16 -3.82 0.27
N ALA A 91 -2.44 -4.05 0.15
CA ALA A 91 -3.43 -3.04 -0.22
C ALA A 91 -4.29 -2.66 0.99
N PHE A 92 -4.38 -1.35 1.24
CA PHE A 92 -5.16 -0.73 2.31
C PHE A 92 -6.24 0.14 1.67
N ARG A 93 -7.49 -0.30 1.75
CA ARG A 93 -8.62 0.52 1.30
C ARG A 93 -8.83 1.68 2.27
N LEU A 94 -9.04 2.88 1.74
CA LEU A 94 -9.12 4.12 2.51
C LEU A 94 -10.49 4.77 2.37
N ASP A 95 -11.14 5.04 3.50
CA ASP A 95 -12.40 5.78 3.57
C ASP A 95 -12.40 6.82 4.69
N PRO A 96 -13.22 7.88 4.60
CA PRO A 96 -13.34 8.86 5.67
C PRO A 96 -13.99 8.26 6.91
N GLY A 97 -13.44 8.56 8.07
CA GLY A 97 -13.92 8.18 9.38
C GLY A 97 -14.04 9.39 10.33
N ASN A 98 -14.24 9.10 11.61
CA ASN A 98 -14.52 10.12 12.62
C ASN A 98 -13.25 10.69 13.28
N SER A 99 -12.10 10.09 13.06
CA SER A 99 -10.82 10.50 13.67
C SER A 99 -9.68 10.42 12.68
N ASP A 100 -8.65 11.22 12.89
CA ASP A 100 -7.44 11.19 12.08
C ASP A 100 -6.70 9.85 12.25
N ALA A 101 -6.22 9.31 11.14
CA ALA A 101 -5.34 8.16 11.14
C ALA A 101 -3.93 8.57 11.53
N ALA A 102 -3.35 7.87 12.50
CA ALA A 102 -2.01 8.16 13.01
C ALA A 102 -0.94 8.07 11.90
N PHE A 103 -1.10 7.13 10.96
CA PHE A 103 -0.21 6.99 9.81
C PHE A 103 -0.12 8.29 8.99
N PHE A 104 -1.26 8.87 8.61
CA PHE A 104 -1.28 10.10 7.80
C PHE A 104 -0.96 11.37 8.60
N SER A 105 -1.07 11.32 9.93
CA SER A 105 -0.70 12.46 10.79
C SER A 105 0.81 12.72 10.86
N GLN A 106 1.63 11.78 10.40
CA GLN A 106 3.09 11.93 10.33
C GLN A 106 3.55 12.70 9.09
N LEU A 107 2.69 12.78 8.06
CA LEU A 107 3.09 13.34 6.78
C LEU A 107 3.13 14.87 6.83
N PRO A 108 4.07 15.50 6.10
CA PRO A 108 4.02 16.93 5.83
C PRO A 108 2.77 17.25 4.96
N PRO A 109 2.50 18.51 4.67
CA PRO A 109 1.45 18.88 3.74
C PRO A 109 1.54 18.10 2.43
N MET A 110 0.41 17.70 1.88
CA MET A 110 0.35 16.91 0.65
C MET A 110 0.96 17.71 -0.51
N ILE A 111 1.83 17.05 -1.27
CA ILE A 111 2.40 17.57 -2.52
C ILE A 111 1.35 17.38 -3.62
N GLY A 112 1.06 18.43 -4.37
CA GLY A 112 0.04 18.40 -5.43
C GLY A 112 0.43 17.46 -6.58
N PHE A 113 -0.58 16.90 -7.28
CA PHE A 113 -0.34 15.95 -8.38
C PHE A 113 0.36 16.59 -9.61
N ASN A 114 0.44 17.93 -9.69
CA ASN A 114 1.21 18.65 -10.70
C ASN A 114 2.64 18.98 -10.25
N GLU A 115 2.99 18.68 -8.99
CA GLU A 115 4.29 18.99 -8.38
C GLU A 115 5.12 17.67 -8.33
N THR A 116 5.52 17.20 -9.51
CA THR A 116 6.21 15.91 -9.67
C THR A 116 7.74 16.04 -9.82
N ASP A 117 8.26 17.25 -9.90
CA ASP A 117 9.69 17.49 -10.01
C ASP A 117 10.41 17.21 -8.68
N THR A 118 11.68 16.85 -8.76
CA THR A 118 12.48 16.47 -7.59
C THR A 118 12.64 17.59 -6.56
N GLU A 119 12.43 18.85 -6.95
CA GLU A 119 12.48 20.00 -6.03
C GLU A 119 11.33 19.99 -4.99
N TYR A 120 10.22 19.30 -5.28
CA TYR A 120 9.10 19.15 -4.36
C TYR A 120 9.25 17.94 -3.45
N GLU A 121 10.18 17.01 -3.75
CA GLU A 121 10.42 15.84 -2.93
C GLU A 121 11.00 16.21 -1.57
N GLN A 122 10.56 15.51 -0.53
CA GLN A 122 10.99 15.75 0.85
C GLN A 122 11.52 14.45 1.46
N GLU A 123 12.71 14.53 2.07
CA GLU A 123 13.16 13.45 2.94
C GLU A 123 12.39 13.51 4.24
N ILE A 124 11.71 12.42 4.59
CA ILE A 124 10.95 12.29 5.84
C ILE A 124 11.29 10.98 6.55
N SER A 125 11.03 10.97 7.85
CA SER A 125 11.13 9.77 8.68
C SER A 125 9.74 9.45 9.24
N MET A 126 9.27 8.22 9.05
CA MET A 126 7.91 7.83 9.45
C MET A 126 7.84 6.39 9.94
N ASP A 127 6.88 6.12 10.81
CA ASP A 127 6.55 4.79 11.29
C ASP A 127 5.52 4.14 10.36
N VAL A 128 5.97 3.17 9.58
CA VAL A 128 5.12 2.45 8.62
C VAL A 128 4.25 1.38 9.29
N ASP A 129 4.57 0.96 10.51
CA ASP A 129 3.74 0.02 11.27
C ASP A 129 2.37 0.59 11.63
N LEU A 130 2.23 1.90 11.73
CA LEU A 130 0.94 2.54 11.99
C LEU A 130 -0.12 2.25 10.91
N ALA A 131 0.30 2.00 9.66
CA ALA A 131 -0.63 1.54 8.63
C ALA A 131 -1.05 0.08 8.89
N LEU A 132 -0.10 -0.80 9.22
CA LEU A 132 -0.40 -2.21 9.55
C LEU A 132 -1.31 -2.31 10.78
N ALA A 133 -1.00 -1.54 11.83
CA ALA A 133 -1.80 -1.51 13.05
C ALA A 133 -3.25 -1.07 12.80
N SER A 134 -3.47 -0.14 11.86
CA SER A 134 -4.81 0.33 11.49
C SER A 134 -5.69 -0.75 10.86
N VAL A 135 -5.09 -1.82 10.32
CA VAL A 135 -5.78 -2.97 9.72
C VAL A 135 -5.47 -4.28 10.45
N LEU A 136 -5.13 -4.19 11.74
CA LEU A 136 -4.85 -5.34 12.62
C LEU A 136 -3.75 -6.26 12.06
N HIS A 137 -2.70 -5.67 11.47
CA HIS A 137 -1.54 -6.38 10.91
C HIS A 137 -1.93 -7.51 9.93
N PHE A 138 -2.92 -7.27 9.09
CA PHE A 138 -3.40 -8.26 8.12
C PHE A 138 -3.79 -9.61 8.76
N ASN A 139 -4.40 -9.60 9.93
CA ASN A 139 -4.95 -10.83 10.52
C ASN A 139 -6.13 -11.39 9.73
N GLU A 140 -6.81 -10.55 8.93
CA GLU A 140 -7.82 -10.92 7.97
C GLU A 140 -7.59 -10.18 6.64
N PHE A 141 -7.48 -10.93 5.56
CA PHE A 141 -7.19 -10.40 4.23
C PHE A 141 -7.71 -11.32 3.12
N TRP A 142 -7.85 -10.78 1.94
CA TRP A 142 -7.96 -11.55 0.71
C TRP A 142 -6.60 -11.60 0.03
N THR A 143 -6.25 -12.73 -0.60
CA THR A 143 -5.02 -12.86 -1.36
C THR A 143 -5.28 -13.53 -2.71
N TYR A 144 -4.61 -13.06 -3.73
CA TYR A 144 -4.68 -13.60 -5.08
C TYR A 144 -3.42 -13.28 -5.88
N GLN A 145 -3.16 -14.02 -6.94
CA GLN A 145 -2.15 -13.69 -7.94
C GLN A 145 -2.76 -12.78 -9.00
N GLY A 146 -2.11 -11.66 -9.28
CA GLY A 146 -2.56 -10.68 -10.26
C GLY A 146 -1.39 -9.93 -10.90
N SER A 147 -1.63 -8.68 -11.25
CA SER A 147 -0.69 -7.79 -11.91
C SER A 147 -0.51 -6.48 -11.16
N LEU A 148 0.47 -5.67 -11.56
CA LEU A 148 0.48 -4.25 -11.22
C LEU A 148 -0.75 -3.57 -11.82
N THR A 149 -1.24 -2.53 -11.16
CA THR A 149 -2.41 -1.75 -11.61
C THR A 149 -2.04 -0.51 -12.43
N SER A 150 -0.73 -0.23 -12.53
CA SER A 150 -0.17 0.81 -13.40
C SER A 150 0.70 0.19 -14.51
N PRO A 151 0.80 0.83 -15.68
CA PRO A 151 1.66 0.34 -16.75
C PRO A 151 3.10 0.06 -16.29
N PRO A 152 3.72 -1.05 -16.72
CA PRO A 152 3.31 -1.96 -17.81
C PRO A 152 2.32 -3.07 -17.39
N CYS A 153 1.68 -2.97 -16.22
CA CYS A 153 0.71 -3.95 -15.71
C CYS A 153 1.29 -5.38 -15.66
N ARG A 154 2.53 -5.49 -15.19
CA ARG A 154 3.27 -6.76 -15.12
C ARG A 154 2.54 -7.77 -14.24
N GLU A 155 2.39 -8.98 -14.75
CA GLU A 155 1.79 -10.13 -14.06
C GLU A 155 2.74 -10.74 -13.01
N GLY A 156 2.19 -11.61 -12.15
CA GLY A 156 2.95 -12.36 -11.17
C GLY A 156 3.11 -11.62 -9.83
N ILE A 157 2.21 -10.70 -9.56
CA ILE A 157 2.16 -9.96 -8.29
C ILE A 157 1.18 -10.64 -7.33
N ARG A 158 1.64 -11.00 -6.15
CA ARG A 158 0.77 -11.49 -5.06
C ARG A 158 0.15 -10.29 -4.34
N TRP A 159 -1.16 -10.22 -4.35
CA TRP A 159 -1.93 -9.22 -3.64
C TRP A 159 -2.39 -9.73 -2.28
N PHE A 160 -2.28 -8.85 -1.29
CA PHE A 160 -2.86 -8.99 0.05
C PHE A 160 -3.74 -7.78 0.29
N VAL A 161 -5.05 -7.96 0.25
CA VAL A 161 -6.01 -6.87 0.44
C VAL A 161 -6.56 -6.96 1.85
N ALA A 162 -6.26 -5.96 2.68
CA ALA A 162 -6.75 -5.92 4.06
C ALA A 162 -8.28 -5.97 4.10
N ARG A 163 -8.84 -6.82 4.96
CA ARG A 163 -10.28 -6.88 5.16
C ARG A 163 -10.80 -5.63 5.85
N GLN A 164 -10.08 -5.14 6.85
CA GLN A 164 -10.37 -3.86 7.49
C GLN A 164 -10.06 -2.70 6.54
N ILE A 165 -10.92 -1.68 6.61
CA ILE A 165 -10.68 -0.39 5.96
C ILE A 165 -9.83 0.46 6.90
N LEU A 166 -8.81 1.11 6.36
CA LEU A 166 -8.08 2.14 7.06
C LEU A 166 -8.89 3.44 6.98
N PHE A 167 -9.57 3.79 8.07
CA PHE A 167 -10.32 5.02 8.15
C PHE A 167 -9.39 6.21 8.42
N THR A 168 -9.60 7.30 7.69
CA THR A 168 -8.86 8.56 7.86
C THR A 168 -9.81 9.64 8.37
N GLY A 169 -9.28 10.69 8.99
CA GLY A 169 -10.08 11.89 9.27
C GLY A 169 -10.59 12.53 7.97
N VAL A 170 -11.74 13.19 8.04
CA VAL A 170 -12.34 13.86 6.86
C VAL A 170 -11.37 14.82 6.18
N LYS A 171 -10.61 15.60 6.97
CA LYS A 171 -9.61 16.55 6.44
C LYS A 171 -8.42 15.82 5.80
N GLN A 172 -7.99 14.71 6.39
CA GLN A 172 -6.93 13.88 5.79
C GLN A 172 -7.40 13.30 4.45
N MET A 173 -8.61 12.77 4.38
CA MET A 173 -9.17 12.27 3.11
C MET A 173 -9.28 13.38 2.07
N GLN A 174 -9.77 14.56 2.45
CA GLN A 174 -9.82 15.72 1.54
C GLN A 174 -8.43 16.10 1.03
N ALA A 175 -7.40 16.09 1.88
CA ALA A 175 -6.02 16.37 1.48
C ALA A 175 -5.47 15.29 0.52
N ILE A 176 -5.71 14.00 0.80
CA ILE A 176 -5.33 12.89 -0.08
C ILE A 176 -5.99 13.05 -1.45
N LEU A 177 -7.31 13.24 -1.50
CA LEU A 177 -8.03 13.39 -2.76
C LEU A 177 -7.64 14.66 -3.51
N GLY A 178 -7.37 15.77 -2.79
CA GLY A 178 -6.88 17.02 -3.39
C GLY A 178 -5.49 16.92 -4.01
N ALA A 179 -4.65 16.01 -3.51
CA ALA A 179 -3.33 15.70 -4.05
C ALA A 179 -3.34 14.59 -5.10
N SER A 180 -4.50 13.99 -5.38
CA SER A 180 -4.63 12.83 -6.27
C SER A 180 -5.39 13.19 -7.54
N THR A 181 -5.11 12.44 -8.60
CA THR A 181 -5.94 12.38 -9.81
C THR A 181 -6.38 10.95 -10.04
N TYR A 182 -7.32 10.73 -10.97
CA TYR A 182 -7.84 9.40 -11.25
C TYR A 182 -6.73 8.44 -11.69
N SER A 183 -6.53 7.36 -10.95
CA SER A 183 -5.45 6.39 -11.21
C SER A 183 -5.87 4.93 -11.03
N ALA A 184 -7.13 4.67 -10.70
CA ALA A 184 -7.61 3.31 -10.57
C ALA A 184 -7.66 2.60 -11.92
N ARG A 185 -7.18 1.35 -11.94
CA ARG A 185 -7.36 0.46 -13.08
C ARG A 185 -8.84 0.06 -13.24
N ALA A 186 -9.27 -0.27 -14.47
CA ALA A 186 -10.56 -0.89 -14.67
C ALA A 186 -10.65 -2.20 -13.87
N GLU A 187 -11.78 -2.41 -13.18
CA GLU A 187 -12.02 -3.60 -12.38
C GLU A 187 -11.95 -4.87 -13.23
N GLN A 188 -11.37 -5.92 -12.67
CA GLN A 188 -11.28 -7.24 -13.25
C GLN A 188 -11.87 -8.26 -12.28
N GLU A 189 -12.55 -9.25 -12.79
CA GLU A 189 -13.18 -10.29 -11.98
C GLU A 189 -12.12 -11.18 -11.31
N VAL A 190 -12.01 -11.10 -9.98
CA VAL A 190 -10.99 -11.85 -9.21
C VAL A 190 -11.16 -13.36 -9.33
N TRP A 191 -12.38 -13.88 -9.55
CA TRP A 191 -12.63 -15.31 -9.73
C TRP A 191 -11.96 -15.91 -11.00
N GLN A 192 -11.47 -15.08 -11.91
CA GLN A 192 -10.62 -15.50 -13.03
C GLN A 192 -9.16 -15.72 -12.61
N HIS A 193 -8.79 -15.30 -11.42
CA HIS A 193 -7.47 -15.51 -10.84
C HIS A 193 -7.50 -16.69 -9.87
N ARG A 194 -6.37 -17.37 -9.73
CA ARG A 194 -6.24 -18.43 -8.73
C ARG A 194 -6.22 -17.80 -7.34
N ILE A 195 -7.22 -18.16 -6.53
CA ILE A 195 -7.35 -17.68 -5.15
C ILE A 195 -6.86 -18.77 -4.22
N ASN A 196 -5.83 -18.49 -3.41
CA ASN A 196 -5.32 -19.40 -2.37
C ASN A 196 -4.83 -20.78 -2.88
N GLU A 197 -4.13 -20.83 -3.98
CA GLU A 197 -3.33 -21.99 -4.37
C GLU A 197 -1.89 -21.89 -3.87
#